data_40776b06193ed67d19161b00a0c2bbdf
#
_entry.id   40776b06193ed67d19161b00a0c2bbdf
#
_cell.length_a   1.000
_cell.length_b   1.000
_cell.length_c   1.000
_cell.angle_alpha   90.00
_cell.angle_beta   90.00
_cell.angle_gamma   90.00
#
_symmetry.space_group_name_H-M   'P 1'
#
loop_
_entity.id
_entity.type
_entity.pdbx_description
1 polymer ?
#
loop_
_entity_poly.entity_id
_entity_poly.type
_entity_poly.pdbx_seq_one_letter_code
_entity_poly.pdbx_strand_id
1 'polypeptide(L)'
;MDTIIPRKNRKFRYLTIAIGVFLVLAAILFFSFNSKRSLNVKAEELSIHKAEKAFFEDFVVFQAKVEPLNVMLVNVTEGGSVKEIFVENGAMVTKGQSLARLYNPNTELNYLTQETAIIEQINNLNTGKLNIRNQELNLTKDYVLIEHDYNDAKRLYDLNAKLFAKDVISKNDWNTFKESLRFQEERKKTIQQSIQKEKQSNQLQISQINRSIQTMEMSLDILRNNKKNFLITAPESGRLTSFEPVLGKTFQAGESIGKIDSKKGYKLSADVDEFYLEKIREGLKGQVEFKGKTLEVIVTKVIPEVKNGHFIVELAFVSKEDIALQDGLSFGVKLVLSEKNKILVVQKGSFNQETAGKWIFVVKGNKAERRNIKLGRENPSYYEVLEGLKEGESVVISSYSDYKDIEELSIQSQ
;
A
#
# COMPACT_ATOMS: atom_id res chain seq x y z
N MET A 1 4.09 -109.66 63.79
CA MET A 1 3.03 -108.68 63.44
C MET A 1 3.67 -107.31 63.44
N ASP A 2 4.09 -106.88 62.26
CA ASP A 2 4.73 -105.57 62.05
C ASP A 2 3.66 -104.54 61.65
N THR A 3 3.49 -103.54 62.43
CA THR A 3 2.61 -102.41 62.17
C THR A 3 3.41 -101.29 61.44
N ILE A 4 3.02 -101.01 60.19
CA ILE A 4 3.59 -99.95 59.35
C ILE A 4 2.99 -98.61 59.81
N ILE A 5 3.87 -97.68 60.25
CA ILE A 5 3.49 -96.31 60.57
C ILE A 5 3.58 -95.44 59.28
N PRO A 6 2.50 -94.75 58.81
CA PRO A 6 2.54 -93.92 57.64
C PRO A 6 3.41 -92.63 57.85
N ARG A 7 4.35 -92.38 56.96
CA ARG A 7 5.19 -91.17 56.96
C ARG A 7 4.30 -89.96 56.52
N LYS A 8 4.08 -89.06 57.48
CA LYS A 8 3.38 -87.81 57.29
C LYS A 8 4.13 -86.90 56.31
N ASN A 9 3.58 -86.62 55.15
CA ASN A 9 4.15 -85.87 54.04
C ASN A 9 4.42 -84.43 54.43
N ARG A 10 5.60 -84.08 54.95
CA ARG A 10 6.03 -82.72 55.36
C ARG A 10 6.08 -81.77 54.16
N LYS A 11 6.25 -82.25 52.93
CA LYS A 11 6.30 -81.43 51.69
C LYS A 11 4.97 -80.73 51.38
N PHE A 12 3.86 -81.38 51.73
CA PHE A 12 2.51 -80.79 51.46
C PHE A 12 2.23 -79.61 52.42
N ARG A 13 2.71 -79.67 53.65
CA ARG A 13 2.59 -78.54 54.65
C ARG A 13 3.44 -77.33 54.26
N TYR A 14 4.64 -77.52 53.68
CA TYR A 14 5.45 -76.40 53.16
C TYR A 14 4.88 -75.80 51.94
N LEU A 15 4.22 -76.58 51.05
CA LEU A 15 3.54 -76.09 49.83
C LEU A 15 2.32 -75.21 50.19
N THR A 16 1.53 -75.64 51.21
CA THR A 16 0.35 -74.81 51.61
C THR A 16 0.76 -73.51 52.28
N ILE A 17 1.85 -73.53 53.11
CA ILE A 17 2.46 -72.31 53.65
C ILE A 17 3.02 -71.37 52.59
N ALA A 18 3.73 -71.94 51.60
CA ALA A 18 4.27 -71.15 50.49
C ALA A 18 3.16 -70.48 49.62
N ILE A 19 2.06 -71.15 49.32
CA ILE A 19 0.89 -70.63 48.69
C ILE A 19 0.22 -69.51 49.55
N GLY A 20 0.12 -69.76 50.86
CA GLY A 20 -0.46 -68.76 51.76
C GLY A 20 0.41 -67.45 51.79
N VAL A 21 1.71 -67.59 51.86
CA VAL A 21 2.66 -66.45 51.83
C VAL A 21 2.61 -65.70 50.52
N PHE A 22 2.53 -66.49 49.44
CA PHE A 22 2.40 -65.91 48.07
C PHE A 22 1.09 -65.10 47.91
N LEU A 23 -0.04 -65.62 48.40
CA LEU A 23 -1.32 -64.91 48.36
C LEU A 23 -1.32 -63.65 49.26
N VAL A 24 -0.67 -63.69 50.37
CA VAL A 24 -0.51 -62.52 51.28
C VAL A 24 0.39 -61.47 50.62
N LEU A 25 1.52 -61.90 49.99
CA LEU A 25 2.39 -60.99 49.27
C LEU A 25 1.68 -60.43 48.03
N ALA A 26 0.93 -61.22 47.28
CA ALA A 26 0.13 -60.76 46.17
C ALA A 26 -0.95 -59.76 46.60
N ALA A 27 -1.62 -60.01 47.75
CA ALA A 27 -2.58 -59.07 48.32
C ALA A 27 -1.93 -57.77 48.79
N ILE A 28 -0.78 -57.83 49.41
CA ILE A 28 -0.02 -56.63 49.84
C ILE A 28 0.44 -55.82 48.59
N LEU A 29 0.95 -56.50 47.60
CA LEU A 29 1.32 -55.85 46.31
C LEU A 29 0.10 -55.25 45.63
N PHE A 30 -1.03 -55.96 45.56
CA PHE A 30 -2.27 -55.45 44.99
C PHE A 30 -2.79 -54.22 45.73
N PHE A 31 -2.80 -54.24 47.07
CA PHE A 31 -3.21 -53.10 47.88
C PHE A 31 -2.23 -51.94 47.82
N SER A 32 -0.91 -52.19 47.76
CA SER A 32 0.13 -51.18 47.62
C SER A 32 0.12 -50.50 46.27
N PHE A 33 -0.15 -51.26 45.18
CA PHE A 33 -0.28 -50.71 43.81
C PHE A 33 -1.59 -49.98 43.59
N ASN A 34 -2.63 -50.26 44.39
CA ASN A 34 -3.97 -49.65 44.18
C ASN A 34 -4.28 -48.54 45.19
N SER A 35 -3.31 -48.13 46.02
CA SER A 35 -3.46 -47.03 46.95
C SER A 35 -3.26 -45.70 46.22
N LYS A 36 -4.35 -44.97 45.98
CA LYS A 36 -4.31 -43.61 45.39
C LYS A 36 -3.49 -42.69 46.31
N ARG A 37 -2.57 -41.96 45.69
CA ARG A 37 -1.83 -40.92 46.41
C ARG A 37 -2.80 -39.79 46.80
N SER A 38 -3.04 -39.59 48.07
CA SER A 38 -3.95 -38.55 48.59
C SER A 38 -3.19 -37.50 49.41
N LEU A 39 -3.62 -36.25 49.28
CA LEU A 39 -3.09 -35.11 50.04
C LEU A 39 -4.23 -34.32 50.69
N ASN A 40 -4.02 -33.88 51.95
CA ASN A 40 -4.97 -33.03 52.65
C ASN A 40 -4.69 -31.57 52.30
N VAL A 41 -5.70 -30.85 51.77
CA VAL A 41 -5.60 -29.45 51.37
C VAL A 41 -6.73 -28.65 52.02
N LYS A 42 -6.47 -27.43 52.45
CA LYS A 42 -7.49 -26.53 52.98
C LYS A 42 -8.38 -25.98 51.89
N ALA A 43 -9.67 -25.87 52.13
CA ALA A 43 -10.64 -25.35 51.18
C ALA A 43 -10.31 -23.93 50.68
N GLU A 44 -9.69 -23.11 51.54
CA GLU A 44 -9.28 -21.71 51.22
C GLU A 44 -8.16 -21.62 50.17
N GLU A 45 -7.36 -22.68 50.01
CA GLU A 45 -6.26 -22.75 49.06
C GLU A 45 -6.73 -23.15 47.66
N LEU A 46 -7.99 -23.59 47.53
CA LEU A 46 -8.57 -24.08 46.29
C LEU A 46 -9.58 -23.09 45.71
N SER A 47 -9.36 -22.65 44.49
CA SER A 47 -10.38 -21.94 43.72
C SER A 47 -11.26 -22.98 42.99
N ILE A 48 -12.51 -23.10 43.46
CA ILE A 48 -13.45 -24.10 42.94
C ILE A 48 -14.53 -23.40 42.10
N HIS A 49 -14.67 -23.82 40.86
CA HIS A 49 -15.70 -23.30 39.93
C HIS A 49 -16.51 -24.46 39.33
N LYS A 50 -17.71 -24.13 38.87
CA LYS A 50 -18.57 -25.13 38.21
C LYS A 50 -18.34 -25.13 36.69
N ALA A 51 -18.28 -26.33 36.13
CA ALA A 51 -18.40 -26.48 34.65
C ALA A 51 -19.86 -26.24 34.27
N GLU A 52 -20.12 -25.26 33.41
CA GLU A 52 -21.48 -24.84 33.09
C GLU A 52 -21.65 -24.68 31.56
N LYS A 53 -22.89 -24.78 31.07
CA LYS A 53 -23.20 -24.39 29.71
C LYS A 53 -23.40 -22.90 29.63
N ALA A 54 -22.39 -22.20 29.11
CA ALA A 54 -22.42 -20.78 28.88
C ALA A 54 -22.37 -20.47 27.37
N PHE A 55 -22.77 -19.26 27.04
CA PHE A 55 -22.54 -18.73 25.68
C PHE A 55 -21.06 -18.48 25.49
N PHE A 56 -20.45 -19.29 24.66
CA PHE A 56 -19.05 -19.16 24.30
C PHE A 56 -18.94 -18.45 22.97
N GLU A 57 -18.13 -17.40 22.95
CA GLU A 57 -17.77 -16.63 21.80
C GLU A 57 -16.24 -16.57 21.76
N ASP A 58 -15.64 -17.11 20.71
CA ASP A 58 -14.20 -16.96 20.50
C ASP A 58 -13.95 -15.54 20.03
N PHE A 59 -13.15 -14.79 20.76
CA PHE A 59 -12.82 -13.41 20.45
C PHE A 59 -11.38 -13.08 20.85
N VAL A 60 -10.82 -12.11 20.17
CA VAL A 60 -9.52 -11.53 20.50
C VAL A 60 -9.68 -10.04 20.81
N VAL A 61 -8.89 -9.55 21.75
CA VAL A 61 -8.81 -8.12 22.07
C VAL A 61 -7.41 -7.62 21.72
N PHE A 62 -7.35 -6.57 20.92
CA PHE A 62 -6.11 -5.92 20.54
C PHE A 62 -6.31 -4.40 20.45
N GLN A 63 -5.20 -3.67 20.45
CA GLN A 63 -5.22 -2.21 20.24
C GLN A 63 -5.16 -1.91 18.76
N ALA A 64 -6.04 -1.01 18.30
CA ALA A 64 -6.04 -0.50 16.93
C ALA A 64 -5.89 1.03 16.96
N LYS A 65 -5.13 1.55 16.02
CA LYS A 65 -4.87 2.97 15.85
C LYS A 65 -5.71 3.53 14.72
N VAL A 66 -6.27 4.72 14.93
CA VAL A 66 -6.95 5.46 13.88
C VAL A 66 -5.94 6.01 12.89
N GLU A 67 -6.15 5.72 11.63
CA GLU A 67 -5.36 6.24 10.52
C GLU A 67 -6.30 6.81 9.45
N PRO A 68 -5.89 7.85 8.71
CA PRO A 68 -6.62 8.32 7.56
C PRO A 68 -6.75 7.22 6.50
N LEU A 69 -7.90 7.14 5.82
CA LEU A 69 -8.10 6.17 4.71
C LEU A 69 -7.08 6.34 3.60
N ASN A 70 -6.77 7.59 3.25
CA ASN A 70 -5.78 7.92 2.23
C ASN A 70 -4.88 9.04 2.75
N VAL A 71 -3.59 8.81 2.63
CA VAL A 71 -2.54 9.81 2.90
C VAL A 71 -1.80 10.09 1.61
N MET A 72 -1.66 11.37 1.26
CA MET A 72 -0.89 11.78 0.10
C MET A 72 0.36 12.53 0.55
N LEU A 73 1.52 12.08 0.12
CA LEU A 73 2.78 12.75 0.38
C LEU A 73 2.89 14.03 -0.45
N VAL A 74 3.34 15.09 0.16
CA VAL A 74 3.72 16.34 -0.51
C VAL A 74 5.22 16.30 -0.74
N ASN A 75 5.62 15.89 -1.94
CA ASN A 75 7.03 15.78 -2.29
C ASN A 75 7.53 17.04 -2.99
N VAL A 76 8.78 17.37 -2.72
CA VAL A 76 9.53 18.43 -3.40
C VAL A 76 9.92 17.93 -4.79
N THR A 77 9.47 18.59 -5.85
CA THR A 77 9.82 18.25 -7.23
C THR A 77 11.20 18.81 -7.60
N GLU A 78 11.46 20.09 -7.24
CA GLU A 78 12.74 20.76 -7.46
C GLU A 78 13.38 21.11 -6.12
N GLY A 79 14.60 20.60 -5.87
CA GLY A 79 15.35 20.85 -4.64
C GLY A 79 15.71 22.33 -4.46
N GLY A 80 15.68 22.79 -3.21
CA GLY A 80 16.02 24.16 -2.87
C GLY A 80 15.80 24.49 -1.40
N SER A 81 16.20 25.68 -0.99
CA SER A 81 15.97 26.18 0.36
C SER A 81 14.59 26.84 0.49
N VAL A 82 13.93 26.67 1.63
CA VAL A 82 12.63 27.27 1.92
C VAL A 82 12.78 28.79 2.00
N LYS A 83 12.12 29.51 1.08
CA LYS A 83 12.09 30.97 1.02
C LYS A 83 10.84 31.56 1.69
N GLU A 84 9.70 30.95 1.50
CA GLU A 84 8.41 31.42 2.01
C GLU A 84 7.55 30.22 2.44
N ILE A 85 6.76 30.40 3.49
CA ILE A 85 5.81 29.43 4.02
C ILE A 85 4.43 30.11 4.01
N PHE A 86 3.43 29.48 3.36
CA PHE A 86 2.12 30.09 3.17
C PHE A 86 1.05 29.49 4.09
N VAL A 87 1.30 28.31 4.65
CA VAL A 87 0.36 27.58 5.51
C VAL A 87 1.08 26.93 6.69
N GLU A 88 0.36 26.72 7.77
CA GLU A 88 0.85 26.05 8.97
C GLU A 88 0.49 24.56 8.99
N ASN A 89 1.23 23.79 9.78
CA ASN A 89 0.90 22.39 10.04
C ASN A 89 -0.49 22.28 10.69
N GLY A 90 -1.29 21.31 10.28
CA GLY A 90 -2.67 21.11 10.75
C GLY A 90 -3.74 21.91 9.99
N ALA A 91 -3.35 22.83 9.10
CA ALA A 91 -4.31 23.62 8.30
C ALA A 91 -5.09 22.74 7.31
N MET A 92 -6.32 23.17 7.03
CA MET A 92 -7.11 22.62 5.92
C MET A 92 -6.69 23.28 4.62
N VAL A 93 -6.31 22.48 3.64
CA VAL A 93 -5.86 22.95 2.33
C VAL A 93 -6.74 22.43 1.21
N THR A 94 -6.80 23.18 0.11
CA THR A 94 -7.49 22.80 -1.12
C THR A 94 -6.48 22.39 -2.19
N LYS A 95 -6.90 21.52 -3.10
CA LYS A 95 -6.05 21.11 -4.23
C LYS A 95 -5.51 22.31 -5.01
N GLY A 96 -4.20 22.36 -5.25
CA GLY A 96 -3.52 23.47 -5.93
C GLY A 96 -3.15 24.65 -5.03
N GLN A 97 -3.56 24.67 -3.76
CA GLN A 97 -3.19 25.72 -2.81
C GLN A 97 -1.68 25.71 -2.54
N SER A 98 -1.05 26.90 -2.58
CA SER A 98 0.37 27.06 -2.29
C SER A 98 0.66 26.77 -0.81
N LEU A 99 1.67 25.93 -0.55
CA LEU A 99 2.10 25.53 0.79
C LEU A 99 3.40 26.20 1.21
N ALA A 100 4.41 26.14 0.35
CA ALA A 100 5.71 26.76 0.55
C ALA A 100 6.35 27.12 -0.79
N ARG A 101 7.30 28.04 -0.77
CA ARG A 101 8.14 28.36 -1.92
C ARG A 101 9.58 28.01 -1.61
N LEU A 102 10.19 27.25 -2.49
CA LEU A 102 11.61 26.96 -2.47
C LEU A 102 12.37 27.92 -3.37
N TYR A 103 13.67 28.02 -3.15
CA TYR A 103 14.58 28.82 -3.94
C TYR A 103 15.92 28.08 -4.12
N ASN A 104 16.34 27.97 -5.37
CA ASN A 104 17.64 27.41 -5.72
C ASN A 104 18.28 28.28 -6.82
N PRO A 105 19.22 29.17 -6.49
CA PRO A 105 19.79 30.13 -7.44
C PRO A 105 20.50 29.45 -8.62
N ASN A 106 21.16 28.32 -8.38
CA ASN A 106 21.86 27.57 -9.43
C ASN A 106 20.90 26.97 -10.45
N THR A 107 19.83 26.36 -9.98
CA THR A 107 18.80 25.77 -10.87
C THR A 107 18.05 26.88 -11.60
N GLU A 108 17.74 27.98 -10.96
CA GLU A 108 17.07 29.13 -11.58
C GLU A 108 17.94 29.75 -12.68
N LEU A 109 19.27 29.93 -12.45
CA LEU A 109 20.21 30.38 -13.45
C LEU A 109 20.30 29.41 -14.63
N ASN A 110 20.35 28.11 -14.37
CA ASN A 110 20.36 27.09 -15.43
C ASN A 110 19.09 27.16 -16.32
N TYR A 111 17.92 27.32 -15.72
CA TYR A 111 16.67 27.50 -16.47
C TYR A 111 16.68 28.76 -17.31
N LEU A 112 17.20 29.89 -16.77
CA LEU A 112 17.31 31.14 -17.50
C LEU A 112 18.26 31.01 -18.69
N THR A 113 19.39 30.35 -18.52
CA THR A 113 20.38 30.12 -19.59
C THR A 113 19.78 29.24 -20.70
N GLN A 114 19.08 28.17 -20.34
CA GLN A 114 18.41 27.30 -21.33
C GLN A 114 17.28 28.03 -22.06
N GLU A 115 16.46 28.80 -21.35
CA GLU A 115 15.40 29.62 -21.96
C GLU A 115 15.96 30.61 -22.97
N THR A 116 17.03 31.32 -22.62
CA THR A 116 17.70 32.26 -23.50
C THR A 116 18.28 31.58 -24.76
N ALA A 117 18.93 30.42 -24.60
CA ALA A 117 19.47 29.67 -25.72
C ALA A 117 18.38 29.21 -26.71
N ILE A 118 17.23 28.73 -26.20
CA ILE A 118 16.11 28.32 -27.06
C ILE A 118 15.51 29.51 -27.80
N ILE A 119 15.32 30.64 -27.13
CA ILE A 119 14.81 31.89 -27.74
C ILE A 119 15.75 32.37 -28.83
N GLU A 120 17.06 32.36 -28.60
CA GLU A 120 18.08 32.74 -29.61
C GLU A 120 17.98 31.81 -30.82
N GLN A 121 17.81 30.50 -30.64
CA GLN A 121 17.67 29.57 -31.75
C GLN A 121 16.39 29.81 -32.55
N ILE A 122 15.28 30.12 -31.88
CA ILE A 122 14.01 30.49 -32.56
C ILE A 122 14.23 31.76 -33.43
N ASN A 123 14.95 32.78 -32.91
CA ASN A 123 15.25 34.01 -33.62
C ASN A 123 16.13 33.73 -34.83
N ASN A 124 17.12 32.85 -34.74
CA ASN A 124 17.98 32.46 -35.85
C ASN A 124 17.15 31.73 -36.96
N LEU A 125 16.22 30.84 -36.58
CA LEU A 125 15.32 30.19 -37.54
C LEU A 125 14.38 31.18 -38.22
N ASN A 126 13.84 32.16 -37.50
CA ASN A 126 13.01 33.21 -38.05
C ASN A 126 13.80 34.08 -39.06
N THR A 127 15.06 34.41 -38.75
CA THR A 127 15.97 35.10 -39.66
C THR A 127 16.21 34.29 -40.95
N GLY A 128 16.42 32.95 -40.82
CA GLY A 128 16.51 32.06 -41.99
C GLY A 128 15.24 32.10 -42.86
N LYS A 129 14.07 32.12 -42.23
CA LYS A 129 12.79 32.24 -42.96
C LYS A 129 12.64 33.57 -43.71
N LEU A 130 13.11 34.66 -43.09
CA LEU A 130 13.14 35.98 -43.77
C LEU A 130 14.07 35.96 -44.99
N ASN A 131 15.26 35.35 -44.89
CA ASN A 131 16.22 35.24 -45.96
C ASN A 131 15.63 34.46 -47.18
N ILE A 132 14.95 33.33 -46.93
CA ILE A 132 14.23 32.57 -47.97
C ILE A 132 13.20 33.47 -48.66
N ARG A 133 12.43 34.24 -47.89
CA ARG A 133 11.42 35.16 -48.50
C ARG A 133 12.03 36.27 -49.33
N ASN A 134 13.17 36.84 -48.87
CA ASN A 134 13.90 37.86 -49.65
C ASN A 134 14.45 37.29 -50.95
N GLN A 135 14.94 36.05 -50.96
CA GLN A 135 15.39 35.36 -52.19
C GLN A 135 14.22 35.16 -53.20
N GLU A 136 13.05 34.75 -52.70
CA GLU A 136 11.83 34.62 -53.53
C GLU A 136 11.42 35.97 -54.16
N LEU A 137 11.49 37.05 -53.39
CA LEU A 137 11.22 38.40 -53.87
C LEU A 137 12.20 38.86 -54.97
N ASN A 138 13.52 38.55 -54.81
CA ASN A 138 14.52 38.89 -55.81
C ASN A 138 14.28 38.12 -57.11
N LEU A 139 14.01 36.80 -57.07
CA LEU A 139 13.65 36.01 -58.26
C LEU A 139 12.39 36.55 -58.95
N THR A 140 11.43 37.03 -58.17
CA THR A 140 10.19 37.64 -58.72
C THR A 140 10.52 38.96 -59.44
N LYS A 141 11.42 39.81 -58.95
CA LYS A 141 11.88 41.03 -59.61
C LYS A 141 12.59 40.72 -60.94
N ASP A 142 13.50 39.71 -60.90
CA ASP A 142 14.21 39.29 -62.12
C ASP A 142 13.24 38.76 -63.17
N TYR A 143 12.21 38.02 -62.78
CA TYR A 143 11.15 37.59 -63.73
C TYR A 143 10.43 38.74 -64.34
N VAL A 144 10.04 39.79 -63.64
CA VAL A 144 9.34 40.96 -64.13
C VAL A 144 10.20 41.69 -65.21
N LEU A 145 11.52 41.81 -64.95
CA LEU A 145 12.43 42.43 -65.95
C LEU A 145 12.55 41.56 -67.21
N ILE A 146 12.74 40.26 -67.09
CA ILE A 146 12.84 39.31 -68.17
C ILE A 146 11.50 39.28 -69.00
N GLU A 147 10.38 39.35 -68.33
CA GLU A 147 9.05 39.42 -69.00
C GLU A 147 8.87 40.71 -69.77
N HIS A 148 9.35 41.84 -69.28
CA HIS A 148 9.36 43.10 -70.01
C HIS A 148 10.21 42.96 -71.31
N ASP A 149 11.47 42.49 -71.20
CA ASP A 149 12.39 42.29 -72.31
C ASP A 149 11.77 41.34 -73.39
N TYR A 150 11.11 40.25 -72.92
CA TYR A 150 10.42 39.34 -73.84
C TYR A 150 9.26 40.03 -74.57
N ASN A 151 8.45 40.81 -73.90
CA ASN A 151 7.31 41.51 -74.50
C ASN A 151 7.80 42.55 -75.47
N ASP A 152 8.91 43.25 -75.23
CA ASP A 152 9.51 44.21 -76.24
C ASP A 152 10.09 43.46 -77.40
N ALA A 153 10.83 42.38 -77.23
CA ALA A 153 11.36 41.59 -78.32
C ALA A 153 10.20 40.99 -79.18
N LYS A 154 9.14 40.56 -78.57
CA LYS A 154 7.93 40.06 -79.26
C LYS A 154 7.25 41.15 -80.08
N ARG A 155 7.08 42.35 -79.52
CA ARG A 155 6.51 43.50 -80.21
C ARG A 155 7.34 43.88 -81.43
N LEU A 156 8.70 43.94 -81.32
CA LEU A 156 9.59 44.21 -82.40
C LEU A 156 9.55 43.11 -83.50
N TYR A 157 9.53 41.87 -83.09
CA TYR A 157 9.35 40.72 -84.00
C TYR A 157 8.05 40.83 -84.79
N ASP A 158 6.88 41.06 -84.14
CA ASP A 158 5.57 41.14 -84.74
C ASP A 158 5.49 42.33 -85.74
N LEU A 159 6.12 43.46 -85.41
CA LEU A 159 6.22 44.61 -86.30
C LEU A 159 7.07 44.30 -87.58
N ASN A 160 8.27 43.74 -87.34
CA ASN A 160 9.22 43.47 -88.43
C ASN A 160 8.77 42.26 -89.25
N ALA A 161 8.00 41.33 -88.74
CA ALA A 161 7.35 40.29 -89.56
C ALA A 161 6.44 40.84 -90.62
N LYS A 162 5.67 41.89 -90.27
CA LYS A 162 4.79 42.58 -91.23
C LYS A 162 5.58 43.39 -92.28
N LEU A 163 6.73 43.98 -91.96
CA LEU A 163 7.62 44.69 -92.86
C LEU A 163 8.36 43.72 -93.77
N PHE A 164 8.81 42.56 -93.26
CA PHE A 164 9.44 41.53 -94.11
C PHE A 164 8.46 40.92 -95.11
N ALA A 165 7.22 40.66 -94.70
CA ALA A 165 6.17 40.19 -95.60
C ALA A 165 5.81 41.19 -96.74
N LYS A 166 6.24 42.46 -96.61
CA LYS A 166 6.12 43.53 -97.63
C LYS A 166 7.42 43.86 -98.36
N ASP A 167 8.47 43.02 -98.17
CA ASP A 167 9.82 43.20 -98.73
C ASP A 167 10.49 44.55 -98.35
N VAL A 168 10.14 45.15 -97.19
CA VAL A 168 10.70 46.41 -96.69
C VAL A 168 12.02 46.25 -95.97
N ILE A 169 12.29 45.09 -95.39
CA ILE A 169 13.50 44.76 -94.64
C ILE A 169 14.21 43.55 -95.21
N SER A 170 15.54 43.44 -95.00
CA SER A 170 16.35 42.29 -95.45
C SER A 170 16.06 40.99 -94.62
N LYS A 171 16.32 39.84 -95.27
CA LYS A 171 16.26 38.55 -94.60
C LYS A 171 17.20 38.46 -93.38
N ASN A 172 18.34 39.13 -93.47
CA ASN A 172 19.32 39.17 -92.42
C ASN A 172 18.78 39.95 -91.19
N ASP A 173 18.17 41.12 -91.41
CA ASP A 173 17.57 41.94 -90.36
C ASP A 173 16.40 41.18 -89.71
N TRP A 174 15.55 40.53 -90.53
CA TRP A 174 14.46 39.67 -90.03
C TRP A 174 14.99 38.55 -89.15
N ASN A 175 16.04 37.80 -89.51
CA ASN A 175 16.64 36.77 -88.74
C ASN A 175 17.16 37.28 -87.37
N THR A 176 17.67 38.52 -87.32
CA THR A 176 18.12 39.16 -86.06
C THR A 176 16.95 39.32 -85.11
N PHE A 177 15.82 39.83 -85.49
CA PHE A 177 14.64 39.96 -84.62
C PHE A 177 14.07 38.60 -84.23
N LYS A 178 14.10 37.60 -85.06
CA LYS A 178 13.69 36.23 -84.82
C LYS A 178 14.57 35.58 -83.73
N GLU A 179 15.90 35.71 -83.85
CA GLU A 179 16.84 35.18 -82.93
C GLU A 179 16.77 35.90 -81.52
N SER A 180 16.55 37.22 -81.55
CA SER A 180 16.36 38.00 -80.30
C SER A 180 15.11 37.54 -79.56
N LEU A 181 13.98 37.35 -80.24
CA LEU A 181 12.76 36.84 -79.65
C LEU A 181 13.00 35.44 -79.04
N ARG A 182 13.62 34.52 -79.79
CA ARG A 182 13.92 33.19 -79.38
C ARG A 182 14.80 33.19 -78.06
N PHE A 183 15.80 34.04 -78.03
CA PHE A 183 16.67 34.20 -76.86
C PHE A 183 15.89 34.68 -75.69
N GLN A 184 15.02 35.68 -75.79
CA GLN A 184 14.23 36.20 -74.67
C GLN A 184 13.16 35.17 -74.21
N GLU A 185 12.64 34.37 -75.11
CA GLU A 185 11.71 33.29 -74.82
C GLU A 185 12.38 32.19 -74.00
N GLU A 186 13.58 31.76 -74.38
CA GLU A 186 14.37 30.81 -73.67
C GLU A 186 14.74 31.32 -72.23
N ARG A 187 15.15 32.60 -72.09
CA ARG A 187 15.39 33.27 -70.86
C ARG A 187 14.14 33.23 -69.94
N LYS A 188 12.98 33.63 -70.49
CA LYS A 188 11.71 33.62 -69.76
C LYS A 188 11.35 32.23 -69.27
N LYS A 189 11.49 31.21 -70.12
CA LYS A 189 11.24 29.81 -69.78
C LYS A 189 12.17 29.33 -68.65
N THR A 190 13.45 29.66 -68.72
CA THR A 190 14.46 29.28 -67.76
C THR A 190 14.16 29.88 -66.42
N ILE A 191 13.87 31.21 -66.32
CA ILE A 191 13.55 31.84 -65.03
C ILE A 191 12.25 31.31 -64.42
N GLN A 192 11.22 31.00 -65.22
CA GLN A 192 9.97 30.40 -64.77
C GLN A 192 10.23 29.03 -64.16
N GLN A 193 11.06 28.17 -64.79
CA GLN A 193 11.43 26.87 -64.25
C GLN A 193 12.23 27.00 -62.95
N SER A 194 13.14 27.98 -62.82
CA SER A 194 13.91 28.28 -61.66
C SER A 194 13.01 28.71 -60.48
N ILE A 195 12.06 29.62 -60.74
CA ILE A 195 11.08 30.07 -59.73
C ILE A 195 10.23 28.89 -59.24
N GLN A 196 9.78 28.00 -60.12
CA GLN A 196 8.96 26.85 -59.72
C GLN A 196 9.74 25.87 -58.85
N LYS A 197 10.99 25.55 -59.21
CA LYS A 197 11.88 24.68 -58.39
C LYS A 197 12.20 25.32 -57.04
N GLU A 198 12.55 26.61 -57.02
CA GLU A 198 12.85 27.35 -55.81
C GLU A 198 11.64 27.42 -54.87
N LYS A 199 10.44 27.68 -55.41
CA LYS A 199 9.19 27.69 -54.65
C LYS A 199 8.93 26.35 -53.94
N GLN A 200 9.16 25.22 -54.63
CA GLN A 200 9.03 23.90 -54.01
C GLN A 200 10.06 23.67 -52.89
N SER A 201 11.34 24.02 -53.14
CA SER A 201 12.42 23.93 -52.16
C SER A 201 12.12 24.81 -50.93
N ASN A 202 11.72 26.07 -51.17
CA ASN A 202 11.39 27.03 -50.12
C ASN A 202 10.22 26.57 -49.24
N GLN A 203 9.17 26.00 -49.85
CA GLN A 203 8.02 25.42 -49.11
C GLN A 203 8.47 24.31 -48.17
N LEU A 204 9.34 23.39 -48.62
CA LEU A 204 9.88 22.32 -47.79
C LEU A 204 10.74 22.89 -46.65
N GLN A 205 11.66 23.83 -46.94
CA GLN A 205 12.52 24.46 -45.96
C GLN A 205 11.70 25.22 -44.90
N ILE A 206 10.73 26.05 -45.32
CA ILE A 206 9.85 26.77 -44.40
C ILE A 206 9.04 25.79 -43.50
N SER A 207 8.55 24.67 -44.07
CA SER A 207 7.85 23.65 -43.34
C SER A 207 8.75 23.00 -42.28
N GLN A 208 10.03 22.72 -42.59
CA GLN A 208 11.01 22.21 -41.63
C GLN A 208 11.30 23.23 -40.54
N ILE A 209 11.56 24.50 -40.88
CA ILE A 209 11.78 25.59 -39.93
C ILE A 209 10.58 25.73 -38.98
N ASN A 210 9.35 25.75 -39.50
CA ASN A 210 8.14 25.87 -38.69
C ASN A 210 8.01 24.71 -37.69
N ARG A 211 8.30 23.45 -38.09
CA ARG A 211 8.30 22.29 -37.19
C ARG A 211 9.37 22.45 -36.10
N SER A 212 10.58 22.91 -36.45
CA SER A 212 11.64 23.15 -35.48
C SER A 212 11.24 24.22 -34.47
N ILE A 213 10.66 25.34 -34.91
CA ILE A 213 10.15 26.40 -34.04
C ILE A 213 9.09 25.84 -33.08
N GLN A 214 8.11 25.08 -33.60
CA GLN A 214 7.06 24.48 -32.78
C GLN A 214 7.64 23.56 -31.68
N THR A 215 8.64 22.73 -32.00
CA THR A 215 9.32 21.86 -31.03
C THR A 215 10.03 22.70 -29.93
N MET A 216 10.67 23.79 -30.32
CA MET A 216 11.34 24.70 -29.37
C MET A 216 10.35 25.44 -28.50
N GLU A 217 9.21 25.88 -29.03
CA GLU A 217 8.13 26.48 -28.24
C GLU A 217 7.58 25.51 -27.20
N MET A 218 7.36 24.22 -27.57
CA MET A 218 6.99 23.19 -26.60
C MET A 218 8.07 22.99 -25.52
N SER A 219 9.35 23.04 -25.91
CA SER A 219 10.46 22.94 -24.94
C SER A 219 10.49 24.13 -23.97
N LEU A 220 10.20 25.35 -24.47
CA LEU A 220 10.04 26.54 -23.61
C LEU A 220 8.89 26.39 -22.62
N ASP A 221 7.77 25.86 -23.04
CA ASP A 221 6.61 25.65 -22.16
C ASP A 221 6.93 24.63 -21.06
N ILE A 222 7.61 23.53 -21.38
CA ILE A 222 8.10 22.55 -20.39
C ILE A 222 9.03 23.22 -19.39
N LEU A 223 10.01 23.99 -19.88
CA LEU A 223 11.00 24.70 -19.06
C LEU A 223 10.33 25.69 -18.09
N ARG A 224 9.35 26.47 -18.59
CA ARG A 224 8.58 27.42 -17.80
C ARG A 224 7.69 26.74 -16.76
N ASN A 225 7.14 25.57 -17.08
CA ASN A 225 6.38 24.77 -16.11
C ASN A 225 7.29 24.20 -15.03
N ASN A 226 8.49 23.74 -15.37
CA ASN A 226 9.46 23.27 -14.38
C ASN A 226 9.85 24.38 -13.38
N LYS A 227 9.96 25.62 -13.82
CA LYS A 227 10.16 26.75 -12.90
C LYS A 227 9.05 26.90 -11.85
N LYS A 228 7.82 26.52 -12.17
CA LYS A 228 6.70 26.55 -11.21
C LYS A 228 6.83 25.51 -10.11
N ASN A 229 7.64 24.47 -10.29
CA ASN A 229 7.82 23.38 -9.33
C ASN A 229 8.56 23.81 -8.04
N PHE A 230 9.17 25.02 -8.04
CA PHE A 230 9.64 25.64 -6.80
C PHE A 230 8.51 26.10 -5.87
N LEU A 231 7.30 26.26 -6.39
CA LEU A 231 6.10 26.50 -5.60
C LEU A 231 5.45 25.16 -5.26
N ILE A 232 5.65 24.75 -4.01
CA ILE A 232 5.04 23.52 -3.49
C ILE A 232 3.55 23.77 -3.31
N THR A 233 2.72 22.94 -3.93
CA THR A 233 1.27 23.06 -3.87
C THR A 233 0.65 21.76 -3.34
N ALA A 234 -0.55 21.86 -2.75
CA ALA A 234 -1.30 20.72 -2.28
C ALA A 234 -1.77 19.85 -3.46
N PRO A 235 -1.38 18.57 -3.56
CA PRO A 235 -1.81 17.69 -4.64
C PRO A 235 -3.30 17.30 -4.54
N GLU A 236 -3.86 17.31 -3.32
CA GLU A 236 -5.27 17.03 -3.03
C GLU A 236 -5.77 17.92 -1.89
N SER A 237 -7.11 18.01 -1.74
CA SER A 237 -7.72 18.73 -0.62
C SER A 237 -7.78 17.84 0.62
N GLY A 238 -7.38 18.39 1.78
CA GLY A 238 -7.34 17.65 3.04
C GLY A 238 -6.72 18.44 4.17
N ARG A 239 -6.41 17.77 5.27
CA ARG A 239 -5.65 18.32 6.39
C ARG A 239 -4.16 18.12 6.16
N LEU A 240 -3.39 19.19 6.20
CA LEU A 240 -1.93 19.14 6.09
C LEU A 240 -1.33 18.65 7.42
N THR A 241 -0.57 17.55 7.38
CA THR A 241 0.04 16.93 8.56
C THR A 241 1.54 16.67 8.31
N SER A 242 2.30 16.56 9.38
CA SER A 242 3.77 16.39 9.31
C SER A 242 4.46 17.44 8.40
N PHE A 243 3.89 18.65 8.35
CA PHE A 243 4.42 19.76 7.56
C PHE A 243 5.22 20.69 8.45
N GLU A 244 6.54 20.55 8.40
CA GLU A 244 7.48 21.29 9.26
C GLU A 244 8.61 21.93 8.44
N PRO A 245 8.28 22.79 7.47
CA PRO A 245 9.28 23.57 6.77
C PRO A 245 9.85 24.65 7.70
N VAL A 246 11.16 24.84 7.67
CA VAL A 246 11.84 25.94 8.35
C VAL A 246 12.47 26.84 7.30
N LEU A 247 12.34 28.16 7.45
CA LEU A 247 12.96 29.12 6.53
C LEU A 247 14.47 28.87 6.45
N GLY A 248 15.01 28.77 5.23
CA GLY A 248 16.41 28.47 4.95
C GLY A 248 16.76 26.96 4.98
N LYS A 249 15.90 26.08 5.46
CA LYS A 249 16.10 24.62 5.38
C LYS A 249 16.07 24.19 3.92
N THR A 250 17.05 23.35 3.52
CA THR A 250 17.14 22.81 2.16
C THR A 250 16.50 21.45 2.09
N PHE A 251 15.66 21.24 1.06
CA PHE A 251 15.08 19.97 0.68
C PHE A 251 15.65 19.51 -0.65
N GLN A 252 15.84 18.20 -0.79
CA GLN A 252 16.24 17.57 -2.04
C GLN A 252 15.03 17.25 -2.93
N ALA A 253 15.23 17.13 -4.23
CA ALA A 253 14.20 16.64 -5.13
C ALA A 253 13.77 15.20 -4.73
N GLY A 254 12.45 14.96 -4.64
CA GLY A 254 11.86 13.70 -4.17
C GLY A 254 11.65 13.61 -2.66
N GLU A 255 12.22 14.50 -1.87
CA GLU A 255 12.02 14.54 -0.41
C GLU A 255 10.60 15.00 -0.06
N SER A 256 9.98 14.35 0.95
CA SER A 256 8.67 14.75 1.43
C SER A 256 8.77 15.93 2.41
N ILE A 257 8.02 17.00 2.15
CA ILE A 257 7.92 18.18 3.02
C ILE A 257 6.72 18.12 3.96
N GLY A 258 5.77 17.19 3.71
CA GLY A 258 4.56 17.03 4.50
C GLY A 258 3.66 15.94 3.95
N LYS A 259 2.50 15.77 4.59
CA LYS A 259 1.46 14.82 4.20
C LYS A 259 0.11 15.52 4.18
N ILE A 260 -0.80 15.07 3.34
CA ILE A 260 -2.18 15.52 3.33
C ILE A 260 -3.07 14.33 3.62
N ASP A 261 -3.82 14.42 4.72
CA ASP A 261 -4.82 13.45 5.10
C ASP A 261 -6.13 13.77 4.40
N SER A 262 -6.62 12.82 3.60
CA SER A 262 -7.85 12.99 2.85
C SER A 262 -9.06 13.05 3.79
N LYS A 263 -10.04 13.92 3.49
CA LYS A 263 -11.33 14.00 4.20
C LYS A 263 -12.21 12.74 4.03
N LYS A 264 -11.79 11.73 3.28
CA LYS A 264 -12.63 10.58 2.90
C LYS A 264 -12.91 9.58 4.04
N GLY A 265 -12.42 9.83 5.24
CA GLY A 265 -12.69 9.01 6.43
C GLY A 265 -11.43 8.42 7.06
N TYR A 266 -11.66 7.60 8.08
CA TYR A 266 -10.63 6.93 8.86
C TYR A 266 -10.80 5.42 8.79
N LYS A 267 -9.72 4.70 8.94
CA LYS A 267 -9.64 3.27 9.19
C LYS A 267 -9.01 3.03 10.55
N LEU A 268 -9.19 1.85 11.10
CA LEU A 268 -8.43 1.37 12.22
C LEU A 268 -7.35 0.41 11.70
N SER A 269 -6.12 0.61 12.12
CA SER A 269 -4.98 -0.27 11.83
C SER A 269 -4.50 -0.90 13.13
N ALA A 270 -4.34 -2.20 13.16
CA ALA A 270 -3.93 -2.95 14.32
C ALA A 270 -2.80 -3.93 14.00
N ASP A 271 -1.78 -3.96 14.87
CA ASP A 271 -0.77 -5.01 14.89
C ASP A 271 -1.29 -6.16 15.74
N VAL A 272 -1.55 -7.32 15.14
CA VAL A 272 -2.12 -8.49 15.76
C VAL A 272 -1.11 -9.63 15.76
N ASP A 273 -1.04 -10.39 16.89
CA ASP A 273 -0.15 -11.53 17.05
C ASP A 273 -0.37 -12.60 15.98
N GLU A 274 0.72 -13.15 15.42
CA GLU A 274 0.72 -14.13 14.33
C GLU A 274 -0.12 -15.38 14.62
N PHE A 275 -0.33 -15.72 15.91
CA PHE A 275 -1.19 -16.83 16.33
C PHE A 275 -2.62 -16.73 15.79
N TYR A 276 -3.09 -15.51 15.52
CA TYR A 276 -4.44 -15.25 14.99
C TYR A 276 -4.50 -15.16 13.47
N LEU A 277 -3.39 -15.29 12.75
CA LEU A 277 -3.34 -15.10 11.29
C LEU A 277 -4.29 -16.04 10.52
N GLU A 278 -4.38 -17.31 10.94
CA GLU A 278 -5.29 -18.27 10.31
C GLU A 278 -6.76 -18.07 10.69
N LYS A 279 -7.02 -17.40 11.81
CA LYS A 279 -8.36 -17.20 12.38
C LYS A 279 -9.02 -15.91 11.89
N ILE A 280 -8.24 -14.86 11.64
CA ILE A 280 -8.75 -13.55 11.22
C ILE A 280 -8.88 -13.50 9.71
N ARG A 281 -10.09 -13.15 9.25
CA ARG A 281 -10.44 -13.02 7.84
C ARG A 281 -11.21 -11.74 7.60
N GLU A 282 -11.19 -11.27 6.37
CA GLU A 282 -12.02 -10.15 5.94
C GLU A 282 -13.50 -10.44 6.18
N GLY A 283 -14.25 -9.42 6.60
CA GLY A 283 -15.66 -9.53 6.92
C GLY A 283 -15.98 -9.91 8.38
N LEU A 284 -15.00 -10.25 9.22
CA LEU A 284 -15.23 -10.47 10.65
C LEU A 284 -15.66 -9.16 11.32
N LYS A 285 -16.64 -9.29 12.22
CA LYS A 285 -17.20 -8.16 12.98
C LYS A 285 -16.50 -8.01 14.32
N GLY A 286 -16.31 -6.76 14.71
CA GLY A 286 -15.75 -6.40 16.01
C GLY A 286 -16.50 -5.23 16.63
N GLN A 287 -16.13 -4.91 17.82
CA GLN A 287 -16.70 -3.82 18.63
C GLN A 287 -15.58 -2.98 19.22
N VAL A 288 -15.80 -1.67 19.20
CA VAL A 288 -14.92 -0.66 19.81
C VAL A 288 -15.75 0.19 20.75
N GLU A 289 -15.21 0.47 21.93
CA GLU A 289 -15.86 1.36 22.88
C GLU A 289 -15.28 2.77 22.76
N PHE A 290 -16.13 3.75 22.48
CA PHE A 290 -15.75 5.16 22.34
C PHE A 290 -16.74 6.08 23.08
N LYS A 291 -16.24 6.80 24.08
CA LYS A 291 -17.05 7.74 24.90
C LYS A 291 -18.34 7.12 25.45
N GLY A 292 -18.29 5.86 25.91
CA GLY A 292 -19.45 5.13 26.46
C GLY A 292 -20.43 4.61 25.42
N LYS A 293 -20.11 4.71 24.11
CA LYS A 293 -20.86 4.09 23.01
C LYS A 293 -20.08 2.92 22.43
N THR A 294 -20.76 1.84 22.15
CA THR A 294 -20.19 0.69 21.44
C THR A 294 -20.40 0.90 19.94
N LEU A 295 -19.31 0.94 19.19
CA LEU A 295 -19.30 1.10 17.73
C LEU A 295 -18.96 -0.24 17.10
N GLU A 296 -19.70 -0.62 16.07
CA GLU A 296 -19.39 -1.81 15.27
C GLU A 296 -18.30 -1.49 14.24
N VAL A 297 -17.35 -2.42 14.13
CA VAL A 297 -16.28 -2.40 13.13
C VAL A 297 -16.25 -3.70 12.35
N ILE A 298 -15.74 -3.66 11.16
CA ILE A 298 -15.59 -4.82 10.28
C ILE A 298 -14.17 -4.88 9.75
N VAL A 299 -13.58 -6.07 9.70
CA VAL A 299 -12.27 -6.30 9.06
C VAL A 299 -12.41 -6.09 7.57
N THR A 300 -11.70 -5.12 7.03
CA THR A 300 -11.70 -4.79 5.59
C THR A 300 -10.51 -5.36 4.86
N LYS A 301 -9.38 -5.56 5.57
CA LYS A 301 -8.18 -6.09 4.95
C LYS A 301 -7.29 -6.78 6.00
N VAL A 302 -6.69 -7.89 5.60
CA VAL A 302 -5.65 -8.58 6.36
C VAL A 302 -4.37 -8.55 5.53
N ILE A 303 -3.28 -8.04 6.11
CA ILE A 303 -1.97 -8.00 5.48
C ILE A 303 -1.13 -9.13 6.11
N PRO A 304 -0.95 -10.29 5.41
CA PRO A 304 -0.39 -11.50 6.00
C PRO A 304 1.15 -11.48 6.14
N GLU A 305 1.77 -10.32 5.96
CA GLU A 305 3.21 -10.15 6.17
C GLU A 305 3.50 -10.05 7.66
N VAL A 306 4.10 -11.10 8.22
CA VAL A 306 4.49 -11.13 9.64
C VAL A 306 5.81 -10.39 9.84
N LYS A 307 5.79 -9.38 10.71
CA LYS A 307 6.96 -8.61 11.15
C LYS A 307 7.01 -8.60 12.69
N ASN A 308 8.11 -9.04 13.27
CA ASN A 308 8.29 -9.11 14.72
C ASN A 308 7.19 -9.92 15.44
N GLY A 309 6.67 -11.01 14.82
CA GLY A 309 5.61 -11.83 15.41
C GLY A 309 4.20 -11.24 15.28
N HIS A 310 4.00 -10.16 14.50
CA HIS A 310 2.71 -9.49 14.31
C HIS A 310 2.40 -9.31 12.83
N PHE A 311 1.12 -9.27 12.49
CA PHE A 311 0.60 -8.92 11.17
C PHE A 311 -0.42 -7.79 11.28
N ILE A 312 -0.69 -7.08 10.18
CA ILE A 312 -1.55 -5.91 10.20
C ILE A 312 -2.98 -6.27 9.79
N VAL A 313 -3.94 -5.80 10.58
CA VAL A 313 -5.37 -5.89 10.29
C VAL A 313 -5.95 -4.49 10.17
N GLU A 314 -6.60 -4.21 9.04
CA GLU A 314 -7.33 -2.96 8.83
C GLU A 314 -8.83 -3.20 9.04
N LEU A 315 -9.47 -2.29 9.79
CA LEU A 315 -10.91 -2.35 10.06
C LEU A 315 -11.57 -1.02 9.69
N ALA A 316 -12.83 -1.10 9.29
CA ALA A 316 -13.66 0.07 9.04
C ALA A 316 -14.82 0.13 10.05
N PHE A 317 -15.26 1.34 10.38
CA PHE A 317 -16.48 1.55 11.14
C PHE A 317 -17.69 1.26 10.25
N VAL A 318 -18.64 0.48 10.77
CA VAL A 318 -19.87 0.12 10.05
C VAL A 318 -20.86 1.29 10.04
N SER A 319 -20.95 2.05 11.14
CA SER A 319 -21.80 3.23 11.21
C SER A 319 -21.16 4.44 10.54
N LYS A 320 -21.95 5.16 9.72
CA LYS A 320 -21.57 6.44 9.11
C LYS A 320 -21.83 7.65 10.03
N GLU A 321 -22.03 7.44 11.34
CA GLU A 321 -22.14 8.58 12.25
C GLU A 321 -20.86 9.42 12.16
N ASP A 322 -21.02 10.75 12.15
CA ASP A 322 -19.91 11.72 12.17
C ASP A 322 -19.19 11.63 13.53
N ILE A 323 -18.40 10.59 13.67
CA ILE A 323 -17.56 10.43 14.84
C ILE A 323 -16.36 11.33 14.62
N ALA A 324 -16.18 12.34 15.48
CA ALA A 324 -15.01 13.21 15.44
C ALA A 324 -13.75 12.42 15.83
N LEU A 325 -13.31 11.55 14.91
CA LEU A 325 -12.08 10.79 15.05
C LEU A 325 -10.90 11.71 14.74
N GLN A 326 -9.81 11.50 15.49
CA GLN A 326 -8.55 12.17 15.23
C GLN A 326 -7.50 11.10 14.90
N ASP A 327 -6.63 11.42 13.96
CA ASP A 327 -5.48 10.57 13.64
C ASP A 327 -4.65 10.30 14.90
N GLY A 328 -4.18 9.05 15.02
CA GLY A 328 -3.35 8.63 16.14
C GLY A 328 -4.09 8.17 17.41
N LEU A 329 -5.42 8.33 17.51
CA LEU A 329 -6.18 7.75 18.62
C LEU A 329 -6.09 6.24 18.58
N SER A 330 -5.98 5.63 19.78
CA SER A 330 -5.95 4.17 19.93
C SER A 330 -7.20 3.67 20.63
N PHE A 331 -7.73 2.53 20.16
CA PHE A 331 -8.93 1.88 20.67
C PHE A 331 -8.67 0.40 20.94
N GLY A 332 -9.25 -0.11 22.04
CA GLY A 332 -9.39 -1.55 22.24
C GLY A 332 -10.48 -2.11 21.31
N VAL A 333 -10.10 -3.00 20.42
CA VAL A 333 -11.03 -3.69 19.51
C VAL A 333 -11.25 -5.10 20.05
N LYS A 334 -12.52 -5.45 20.29
CA LYS A 334 -12.95 -6.82 20.53
C LYS A 334 -13.41 -7.41 19.19
N LEU A 335 -12.59 -8.25 18.57
CA LEU A 335 -12.91 -8.91 17.32
C LEU A 335 -13.48 -10.30 17.57
N VAL A 336 -14.66 -10.59 17.03
CA VAL A 336 -15.35 -11.87 17.15
C VAL A 336 -14.83 -12.84 16.10
N LEU A 337 -14.30 -13.99 16.53
CA LEU A 337 -13.71 -15.00 15.66
C LEU A 337 -14.68 -16.16 15.34
N SER A 338 -15.70 -16.39 16.18
CA SER A 338 -16.70 -17.43 15.96
C SER A 338 -18.09 -16.99 16.37
N GLU A 339 -19.09 -17.65 15.84
CA GLU A 339 -20.47 -17.46 16.30
C GLU A 339 -20.63 -17.84 17.76
N LYS A 340 -21.55 -17.15 18.44
CA LYS A 340 -21.89 -17.37 19.84
C LYS A 340 -22.69 -18.62 20.02
N ASN A 341 -22.08 -19.68 20.56
CA ASN A 341 -22.71 -20.98 20.77
C ASN A 341 -22.79 -21.32 22.26
N LYS A 342 -23.87 -22.01 22.67
CA LYS A 342 -24.03 -22.50 24.04
C LYS A 342 -23.33 -23.84 24.16
N ILE A 343 -22.17 -23.87 24.81
CA ILE A 343 -21.30 -25.04 24.97
C ILE A 343 -20.90 -25.22 26.44
N LEU A 344 -20.39 -26.40 26.80
CA LEU A 344 -19.84 -26.65 28.13
C LEU A 344 -18.48 -25.95 28.25
N VAL A 345 -18.32 -25.12 29.28
CA VAL A 345 -17.11 -24.36 29.51
C VAL A 345 -16.59 -24.52 30.94
N VAL A 346 -15.29 -24.29 31.13
CA VAL A 346 -14.66 -24.16 32.41
C VAL A 346 -13.89 -22.84 32.49
N GLN A 347 -13.95 -22.14 33.60
CA GLN A 347 -13.25 -20.87 33.77
C GLN A 347 -11.73 -21.06 33.67
N LYS A 348 -11.05 -20.12 33.05
CA LYS A 348 -9.58 -20.12 32.97
C LYS A 348 -8.98 -20.01 34.35
N GLY A 349 -7.92 -20.80 34.61
CA GLY A 349 -7.17 -20.81 35.82
C GLY A 349 -5.78 -21.40 35.63
N SER A 350 -4.96 -21.35 36.69
CA SER A 350 -3.56 -21.76 36.61
C SER A 350 -3.38 -23.26 36.39
N PHE A 351 -4.43 -24.09 36.63
CA PHE A 351 -4.37 -25.55 36.44
C PHE A 351 -3.87 -25.94 35.05
N ASN A 352 -4.22 -25.15 34.02
CA ASN A 352 -3.86 -25.46 32.64
C ASN A 352 -2.35 -25.36 32.36
N GLN A 353 -1.64 -24.51 33.10
CA GLN A 353 -0.18 -24.35 32.96
C GLN A 353 0.58 -25.60 33.42
N GLU A 354 0.14 -26.23 34.51
CA GLU A 354 0.77 -27.42 35.05
C GLU A 354 0.32 -28.72 34.40
N THR A 355 -0.92 -28.78 33.88
CA THR A 355 -1.52 -30.01 33.32
C THR A 355 -1.46 -30.07 31.82
N ALA A 356 -1.11 -28.95 31.14
CA ALA A 356 -1.25 -28.75 29.71
C ALA A 356 -2.67 -29.10 29.22
N GLY A 357 -3.69 -28.84 30.05
CA GLY A 357 -5.10 -29.09 29.73
C GLY A 357 -5.51 -30.56 29.65
N LYS A 358 -4.66 -31.51 30.13
CA LYS A 358 -4.91 -32.96 30.00
C LYS A 358 -5.79 -33.51 31.10
N TRP A 359 -5.79 -32.90 32.25
CA TRP A 359 -6.55 -33.37 33.40
C TRP A 359 -6.89 -32.23 34.39
N ILE A 360 -7.91 -32.44 35.21
CA ILE A 360 -8.41 -31.49 36.21
C ILE A 360 -8.89 -32.24 37.44
N PHE A 361 -8.86 -31.60 38.63
CA PHE A 361 -9.49 -32.14 39.83
C PHE A 361 -10.99 -31.83 39.83
N VAL A 362 -11.82 -32.88 39.93
CA VAL A 362 -13.29 -32.79 40.03
C VAL A 362 -13.70 -33.01 41.48
N VAL A 363 -14.39 -32.03 42.05
CA VAL A 363 -14.81 -32.04 43.46
C VAL A 363 -16.07 -32.87 43.63
N LYS A 364 -16.02 -33.82 44.60
CA LYS A 364 -17.17 -34.64 45.05
C LYS A 364 -17.23 -34.64 46.58
N GLY A 365 -18.10 -33.87 47.16
CA GLY A 365 -18.16 -33.68 48.60
C GLY A 365 -16.84 -33.10 49.14
N ASN A 366 -16.20 -33.81 50.09
CA ASN A 366 -14.91 -33.39 50.73
C ASN A 366 -13.67 -33.91 49.97
N LYS A 367 -13.82 -34.44 48.75
CA LYS A 367 -12.71 -34.98 47.97
C LYS A 367 -12.70 -34.38 46.60
N ALA A 368 -11.50 -34.21 46.01
CA ALA A 368 -11.34 -33.90 44.61
C ALA A 368 -10.50 -34.96 43.90
N GLU A 369 -11.06 -35.59 42.87
CA GLU A 369 -10.45 -36.67 42.11
C GLU A 369 -9.89 -36.15 40.81
N ARG A 370 -8.66 -36.57 40.47
CA ARG A 370 -8.03 -36.30 39.17
C ARG A 370 -8.82 -37.00 38.06
N ARG A 371 -9.21 -36.22 37.06
CA ARG A 371 -9.93 -36.73 35.89
C ARG A 371 -9.33 -36.16 34.60
N ASN A 372 -9.12 -37.04 33.61
CA ASN A 372 -8.66 -36.63 32.29
C ASN A 372 -9.77 -35.86 31.57
N ILE A 373 -9.38 -34.77 30.96
CA ILE A 373 -10.25 -33.90 30.20
C ILE A 373 -9.65 -33.62 28.84
N LYS A 374 -10.48 -33.18 27.91
CA LYS A 374 -10.06 -32.65 26.63
C LYS A 374 -10.66 -31.27 26.46
N LEU A 375 -9.80 -30.27 26.43
CA LEU A 375 -10.16 -28.87 26.15
C LEU A 375 -10.17 -28.62 24.65
N GLY A 376 -11.05 -27.74 24.23
CA GLY A 376 -11.18 -27.27 22.84
C GLY A 376 -10.68 -25.84 22.69
N ARG A 377 -11.56 -24.99 22.14
CA ARG A 377 -11.29 -23.56 21.92
C ARG A 377 -11.17 -22.84 23.26
N GLU A 378 -10.48 -21.71 23.23
CA GLU A 378 -10.34 -20.83 24.39
C GLU A 378 -10.64 -19.38 24.03
N ASN A 379 -11.14 -18.64 25.02
CA ASN A 379 -11.24 -17.19 24.98
C ASN A 379 -10.58 -16.60 26.22
N PRO A 380 -10.52 -15.29 26.43
CA PRO A 380 -9.88 -14.72 27.64
C PRO A 380 -10.43 -15.22 28.97
N SER A 381 -11.65 -15.72 29.05
CA SER A 381 -12.32 -16.09 30.29
C SER A 381 -12.52 -17.61 30.49
N TYR A 382 -12.67 -18.38 29.41
CA TYR A 382 -13.11 -19.77 29.45
C TYR A 382 -12.31 -20.67 28.52
N TYR A 383 -12.26 -21.98 28.88
CA TYR A 383 -11.92 -23.08 28.00
C TYR A 383 -13.21 -23.86 27.61
N GLU A 384 -13.38 -24.20 26.35
CA GLU A 384 -14.38 -25.16 25.89
C GLU A 384 -14.00 -26.55 26.40
N VAL A 385 -14.97 -27.30 26.93
CA VAL A 385 -14.79 -28.68 27.35
C VAL A 385 -15.38 -29.62 26.32
N LEU A 386 -14.53 -30.39 25.64
CA LEU A 386 -14.96 -31.39 24.66
C LEU A 386 -15.30 -32.72 25.29
N GLU A 387 -14.48 -33.16 26.28
CA GLU A 387 -14.63 -34.44 26.93
C GLU A 387 -14.18 -34.36 28.42
N GLY A 388 -14.74 -35.25 29.27
CA GLY A 388 -14.25 -35.48 30.64
C GLY A 388 -15.03 -34.80 31.75
N LEU A 389 -15.85 -33.76 31.48
CA LEU A 389 -16.70 -33.09 32.45
C LEU A 389 -18.16 -33.09 32.05
N LYS A 390 -19.04 -32.98 33.08
CA LYS A 390 -20.48 -32.81 32.91
C LYS A 390 -20.92 -31.44 33.42
N GLU A 391 -22.02 -30.93 32.89
CA GLU A 391 -22.65 -29.72 33.40
C GLU A 391 -22.96 -29.81 34.89
N GLY A 392 -22.57 -28.78 35.66
CA GLY A 392 -22.78 -28.69 37.09
C GLY A 392 -21.68 -29.31 37.94
N GLU A 393 -20.69 -30.02 37.39
CA GLU A 393 -19.56 -30.54 38.14
C GLU A 393 -18.66 -29.41 38.63
N SER A 394 -18.27 -29.45 39.91
CA SER A 394 -17.33 -28.51 40.51
C SER A 394 -15.89 -28.96 40.24
N VAL A 395 -15.04 -28.05 39.80
CA VAL A 395 -13.65 -28.30 39.42
C VAL A 395 -12.71 -27.30 40.10
N VAL A 396 -11.50 -27.72 40.37
CA VAL A 396 -10.47 -26.85 40.95
C VAL A 396 -9.70 -26.18 39.82
N ILE A 397 -9.65 -24.85 39.82
CA ILE A 397 -8.98 -24.05 38.76
C ILE A 397 -7.71 -23.34 39.24
N SER A 398 -7.39 -23.41 40.55
CA SER A 398 -6.15 -22.90 41.15
C SER A 398 -4.91 -23.64 40.62
N SER A 399 -3.70 -23.20 41.04
CA SER A 399 -2.44 -23.86 40.66
C SER A 399 -2.35 -25.26 41.25
N TYR A 400 -1.75 -26.17 40.50
CA TYR A 400 -1.48 -27.55 40.88
C TYR A 400 0.00 -27.81 41.16
N SER A 401 0.83 -26.78 41.35
CA SER A 401 2.28 -26.89 41.54
C SER A 401 2.65 -27.90 42.64
N ASP A 402 1.88 -27.90 43.74
CA ASP A 402 2.19 -28.69 44.97
C ASP A 402 1.57 -30.10 44.93
N TYR A 403 0.72 -30.41 43.94
CA TYR A 403 0.00 -31.69 43.87
C TYR A 403 -0.04 -32.35 42.49
N LYS A 404 0.97 -32.12 41.69
CA LYS A 404 1.06 -32.69 40.30
C LYS A 404 1.00 -34.22 40.26
N ASP A 405 1.59 -34.88 41.29
CA ASP A 405 1.67 -36.35 41.38
C ASP A 405 0.56 -36.96 42.23
N ILE A 406 -0.39 -36.16 42.70
CA ILE A 406 -1.49 -36.58 43.57
C ILE A 406 -2.70 -36.97 42.72
N GLU A 407 -3.39 -38.05 43.12
CA GLU A 407 -4.58 -38.55 42.42
C GLU A 407 -5.89 -38.12 43.07
N GLU A 408 -5.85 -37.84 44.39
CA GLU A 408 -7.01 -37.47 45.21
C GLU A 408 -6.64 -36.37 46.21
N LEU A 409 -7.36 -35.26 46.23
CA LEU A 409 -7.25 -34.25 47.28
C LEU A 409 -8.37 -34.44 48.30
N SER A 410 -8.02 -34.48 49.61
CA SER A 410 -8.97 -34.47 50.73
C SER A 410 -9.14 -33.03 51.20
N ILE A 411 -10.30 -32.43 50.96
CA ILE A 411 -10.59 -31.03 51.27
C ILE A 411 -11.05 -30.93 52.72
N GLN A 412 -10.26 -30.27 53.56
CA GLN A 412 -10.63 -30.01 54.96
C GLN A 412 -11.41 -28.69 55.01
N SER A 413 -12.70 -28.79 55.40
CA SER A 413 -13.46 -27.63 55.88
C SER A 413 -13.03 -27.29 57.30
N GLN A 414 -12.85 -26.02 57.62
CA GLN A 414 -12.68 -25.60 59.02
C GLN A 414 -13.84 -26.06 59.90
#